data_f095b232dcade4655373ce9b99ef86bf
#
_entry.id   f095b232dcade4655373ce9b99ef86bf
#
_cell.length_a   1.000
_cell.length_b   1.000
_cell.length_c   1.000
_cell.angle_alpha   90.00
_cell.angle_beta   90.00
_cell.angle_gamma   90.00
#
_symmetry.space_group_name_H-M   'P 1'
#
loop_
_entity.id
_entity.type
_entity.pdbx_description
1 polymer ?
#
loop_
_entity_poly.entity_id
_entity_poly.type
_entity_poly.pdbx_seq_one_letter_code
_entity_poly.pdbx_strand_id
1 'polypeptide(L)'
;RTSSSAASDVYKRQVLVTVGRKPNSQALEPTGVALDERGFVKVNNRCETNMRGVYAIGDVCDAGEMLAHVASFQGEMVAEIIAGKKRAYDPVAVPAIVFTEPEIVSVGLSPDEAKAAGHPVIIGKFPLAANGRSLTQEAEKTGGFVRVVAREDDHRILGIQGVGTHISELVGEWTLALEMGALLEDVAATIHAHPTMTEMTHEAVLATLGHAIHTA
;
A
#
# COMPACT_ATOMS: atom_id res chain seq x y z
N ARG A 1 -26.50 12.95 31.04
CA ARG A 1 -25.12 12.82 30.50
C ARG A 1 -24.18 12.77 31.68
N THR A 2 -23.90 11.60 32.17
CA THR A 2 -22.75 11.37 33.04
C THR A 2 -21.56 11.17 32.12
N SER A 3 -20.82 12.23 31.83
CA SER A 3 -19.46 12.09 31.34
C SER A 3 -18.69 11.37 32.43
N SER A 4 -18.37 10.10 32.24
CA SER A 4 -17.64 9.34 33.23
C SER A 4 -16.21 9.87 33.26
N SER A 5 -15.96 10.83 34.17
CA SER A 5 -14.61 11.31 34.50
C SER A 5 -13.69 10.15 34.91
N ALA A 6 -14.27 9.07 35.45
CA ALA A 6 -13.54 7.85 35.79
C ALA A 6 -12.96 7.11 34.59
N ALA A 7 -13.68 7.01 33.46
CA ALA A 7 -13.13 6.40 32.26
C ALA A 7 -11.99 7.24 31.66
N SER A 8 -12.13 8.57 31.68
CA SER A 8 -11.08 9.49 31.27
C SER A 8 -9.81 9.37 32.12
N ASP A 9 -9.97 9.17 33.43
CA ASP A 9 -8.83 9.06 34.37
C ASP A 9 -8.10 7.71 34.27
N VAL A 10 -8.79 6.64 33.94
CA VAL A 10 -8.17 5.32 33.65
C VAL A 10 -7.29 5.41 32.39
N TYR A 11 -7.77 6.02 31.33
CA TYR A 11 -7.00 6.18 30.07
C TYR A 11 -5.80 7.13 30.23
N LYS A 12 -5.89 8.13 31.07
CA LYS A 12 -4.75 9.06 31.34
C LYS A 12 -3.57 8.42 32.09
N ARG A 13 -3.72 7.20 32.60
CA ARG A 13 -2.64 6.46 33.28
C ARG A 13 -1.89 5.51 32.35
N GLN A 14 -2.32 5.40 31.09
CA GLN A 14 -1.66 4.55 30.10
C GLN A 14 -0.98 5.42 29.05
N VAL A 15 0.22 5.01 28.66
CA VAL A 15 0.96 5.61 27.55
C VAL A 15 1.09 4.55 26.47
N LEU A 16 0.53 4.84 25.28
CA LEU A 16 0.69 4.01 24.10
C LEU A 16 1.90 4.51 23.29
N VAL A 17 2.89 3.65 23.09
CA VAL A 17 4.09 3.94 22.29
C VAL A 17 4.11 3.04 21.06
N THR A 18 3.94 3.63 19.86
CA THR A 18 3.89 2.93 18.59
C THR A 18 4.76 3.62 17.54
N VAL A 19 5.96 4.05 17.94
CA VAL A 19 6.88 4.88 17.14
C VAL A 19 7.75 4.09 16.15
N GLY A 20 7.44 2.84 15.89
CA GLY A 20 8.16 1.99 14.95
C GLY A 20 8.58 0.65 15.53
N ARG A 21 9.28 -0.13 14.72
CA ARG A 21 9.77 -1.48 15.03
C ARG A 21 11.27 -1.57 14.81
N LYS A 22 11.90 -2.51 15.49
CA LYS A 22 13.31 -2.88 15.29
C LYS A 22 13.39 -4.36 14.97
N PRO A 23 14.34 -4.80 14.12
CA PRO A 23 14.57 -6.22 13.89
C PRO A 23 15.01 -6.91 15.17
N ASN A 24 14.51 -8.11 15.41
CA ASN A 24 14.94 -8.93 16.55
C ASN A 24 16.05 -9.89 16.08
N SER A 25 17.25 -9.36 15.91
CA SER A 25 18.39 -10.05 15.30
C SER A 25 19.56 -10.34 16.25
N GLN A 26 19.46 -9.99 17.55
CA GLN A 26 20.57 -10.14 18.51
C GLN A 26 21.11 -11.56 18.61
N ALA A 27 20.22 -12.56 18.49
CA ALA A 27 20.61 -13.96 18.50
C ALA A 27 21.42 -14.39 17.26
N LEU A 28 21.44 -13.58 16.21
CA LEU A 28 22.16 -13.87 14.96
C LEU A 28 23.60 -13.35 14.97
N GLU A 29 23.95 -12.41 15.85
CA GLU A 29 25.30 -11.82 15.90
C GLU A 29 26.44 -12.88 15.97
N PRO A 30 26.35 -13.94 16.80
CA PRO A 30 27.41 -14.93 16.88
C PRO A 30 27.46 -15.89 15.69
N THR A 31 26.47 -15.86 14.79
CA THR A 31 26.38 -16.81 13.66
C THR A 31 27.26 -16.42 12.47
N GLY A 32 27.70 -15.16 12.39
CA GLY A 32 28.44 -14.62 11.24
C GLY A 32 27.55 -14.11 10.10
N VAL A 33 26.22 -14.10 10.28
CA VAL A 33 25.30 -13.42 9.35
C VAL A 33 25.54 -11.91 9.41
N ALA A 34 25.67 -11.26 8.26
CA ALA A 34 25.93 -9.83 8.20
C ALA A 34 24.68 -9.02 8.56
N LEU A 35 24.84 -8.09 9.50
CA LEU A 35 23.80 -7.13 9.88
C LEU A 35 24.17 -5.72 9.38
N ASP A 36 23.15 -4.88 9.16
CA ASP A 36 23.34 -3.44 8.92
C ASP A 36 23.48 -2.69 10.27
N GLU A 37 23.69 -1.37 10.20
CA GLU A 37 23.83 -0.50 11.38
C GLU A 37 22.56 -0.40 12.24
N ARG A 38 21.40 -0.74 11.67
CA ARG A 38 20.10 -0.76 12.36
C ARG A 38 19.75 -2.14 12.90
N GLY A 39 20.58 -3.16 12.62
CA GLY A 39 20.41 -4.54 13.05
C GLY A 39 19.62 -5.41 12.07
N PHE A 40 19.30 -4.96 10.86
CA PHE A 40 18.68 -5.82 9.86
C PHE A 40 19.70 -6.78 9.23
N VAL A 41 19.26 -7.99 8.93
CA VAL A 41 20.06 -8.95 8.16
C VAL A 41 20.20 -8.43 6.72
N LYS A 42 21.44 -8.26 6.27
CA LYS A 42 21.73 -7.86 4.89
C LYS A 42 21.46 -8.99 3.93
N VAL A 43 20.66 -8.71 2.90
CA VAL A 43 20.35 -9.68 1.84
C VAL A 43 20.44 -9.03 0.45
N ASN A 44 20.56 -9.86 -0.57
CA ASN A 44 20.38 -9.43 -1.95
C ASN A 44 18.91 -9.51 -2.39
N ASN A 45 18.60 -9.20 -3.65
CA ASN A 45 17.23 -9.29 -4.20
C ASN A 45 16.67 -10.72 -4.29
N ARG A 46 17.42 -11.73 -3.89
CA ARG A 46 16.97 -13.12 -3.75
C ARG A 46 16.79 -13.52 -2.30
N CYS A 47 16.84 -12.56 -1.39
CA CYS A 47 16.85 -12.76 0.07
C CYS A 47 18.01 -13.65 0.57
N GLU A 48 19.08 -13.78 -0.20
CA GLU A 48 20.28 -14.53 0.17
C GLU A 48 21.16 -13.68 1.09
N THR A 49 21.60 -14.25 2.20
CA THR A 49 22.55 -13.61 3.13
C THR A 49 23.99 -13.77 2.62
N ASN A 50 24.95 -13.23 3.35
CA ASN A 50 26.39 -13.49 3.12
C ASN A 50 26.79 -14.96 3.34
N MET A 51 25.95 -15.77 3.95
CA MET A 51 26.20 -17.19 4.22
C MET A 51 25.51 -18.06 3.18
N ARG A 52 26.27 -18.93 2.50
CA ARG A 52 25.75 -19.81 1.45
C ARG A 52 24.62 -20.72 1.98
N GLY A 53 23.47 -20.67 1.31
CA GLY A 53 22.30 -21.50 1.65
C GLY A 53 21.49 -20.96 2.84
N VAL A 54 21.82 -19.75 3.32
CA VAL A 54 21.07 -19.05 4.38
C VAL A 54 20.36 -17.86 3.78
N TYR A 55 19.06 -17.80 4.00
CA TYR A 55 18.16 -16.74 3.54
C TYR A 55 17.56 -16.01 4.73
N ALA A 56 17.21 -14.73 4.56
CA ALA A 56 16.42 -13.98 5.53
C ALA A 56 15.29 -13.26 4.81
N ILE A 57 14.09 -13.29 5.41
CA ILE A 57 12.86 -12.71 4.84
C ILE A 57 12.09 -11.93 5.91
N GLY A 58 11.20 -11.06 5.47
CA GLY A 58 10.31 -10.29 6.34
C GLY A 58 11.03 -9.27 7.22
N ASP A 59 10.44 -8.97 8.35
CA ASP A 59 10.81 -7.87 9.24
C ASP A 59 12.25 -7.91 9.78
N VAL A 60 12.95 -9.02 9.63
CA VAL A 60 14.33 -9.18 10.12
C VAL A 60 15.39 -8.78 9.10
N CYS A 61 15.04 -8.67 7.81
CA CYS A 61 15.98 -8.32 6.74
C CYS A 61 15.73 -6.92 6.16
N ASP A 62 16.71 -6.43 5.41
CA ASP A 62 16.68 -5.10 4.77
C ASP A 62 16.07 -5.10 3.36
N ALA A 63 15.44 -6.20 2.93
CA ALA A 63 14.91 -6.38 1.57
C ALA A 63 13.49 -5.85 1.39
N GLY A 64 13.06 -4.85 2.12
CA GLY A 64 11.75 -4.27 1.92
C GLY A 64 11.13 -3.71 3.20
N GLU A 65 9.85 -3.43 3.13
CA GLU A 65 9.10 -2.86 4.23
C GLU A 65 8.68 -3.92 5.25
N MET A 66 8.58 -3.54 6.53
CA MET A 66 8.14 -4.41 7.62
C MET A 66 6.62 -4.67 7.56
N LEU A 67 6.18 -5.42 6.54
CA LEU A 67 4.78 -5.73 6.25
C LEU A 67 4.59 -7.24 6.10
N ALA A 68 3.52 -7.75 6.69
CA ALA A 68 3.22 -9.20 6.69
C ALA A 68 3.09 -9.78 5.27
N HIS A 69 2.46 -9.05 4.35
CA HIS A 69 2.29 -9.49 2.96
C HIS A 69 3.61 -9.46 2.18
N VAL A 70 4.54 -8.56 2.49
CA VAL A 70 5.91 -8.57 1.95
C VAL A 70 6.64 -9.82 2.42
N ALA A 71 6.58 -10.13 3.72
CA ALA A 71 7.19 -11.33 4.28
C ALA A 71 6.62 -12.63 3.66
N SER A 72 5.31 -12.70 3.43
CA SER A 72 4.66 -13.83 2.77
C SER A 72 5.15 -14.01 1.34
N PHE A 73 5.17 -12.94 0.55
CA PHE A 73 5.69 -12.95 -0.82
C PHE A 73 7.16 -13.41 -0.88
N GLN A 74 8.01 -12.86 -0.01
CA GLN A 74 9.41 -13.26 0.10
C GLN A 74 9.55 -14.74 0.48
N GLY A 75 8.71 -15.24 1.38
CA GLY A 75 8.70 -16.65 1.78
C GLY A 75 8.40 -17.60 0.63
N GLU A 76 7.35 -17.32 -0.15
CA GLU A 76 7.01 -18.07 -1.36
C GLU A 76 8.15 -18.02 -2.39
N MET A 77 8.67 -16.83 -2.66
CA MET A 77 9.77 -16.61 -3.59
C MET A 77 11.02 -17.41 -3.18
N VAL A 78 11.41 -17.36 -1.91
CA VAL A 78 12.61 -18.08 -1.41
C VAL A 78 12.39 -19.59 -1.50
N ALA A 79 11.21 -20.11 -1.19
CA ALA A 79 10.89 -21.53 -1.37
C ALA A 79 11.04 -21.96 -2.84
N GLU A 80 10.58 -21.14 -3.80
CA GLU A 80 10.77 -21.37 -5.22
C GLU A 80 12.24 -21.31 -5.64
N ILE A 81 13.04 -20.39 -5.07
CA ILE A 81 14.48 -20.28 -5.32
C ILE A 81 15.20 -21.54 -4.83
N ILE A 82 14.87 -22.02 -3.64
CA ILE A 82 15.43 -23.27 -3.07
C ILE A 82 15.06 -24.46 -3.96
N ALA A 83 13.86 -24.46 -4.54
CA ALA A 83 13.42 -25.47 -5.52
C ALA A 83 14.05 -25.31 -6.91
N GLY A 84 14.98 -24.37 -7.10
CA GLY A 84 15.74 -24.18 -8.34
C GLY A 84 15.11 -23.22 -9.37
N LYS A 85 14.01 -22.50 -9.00
CA LYS A 85 13.43 -21.50 -9.88
C LYS A 85 14.24 -20.18 -9.87
N LYS A 86 14.22 -19.48 -10.99
CA LYS A 86 14.82 -18.13 -11.11
C LYS A 86 13.79 -17.09 -10.68
N ARG A 87 13.96 -16.56 -9.48
CA ARG A 87 13.11 -15.50 -8.91
C ARG A 87 13.98 -14.41 -8.29
N ALA A 88 13.43 -13.20 -8.22
CA ALA A 88 14.01 -12.07 -7.51
C ALA A 88 12.88 -11.21 -6.90
N TYR A 89 13.18 -10.52 -5.80
CA TYR A 89 12.29 -9.53 -5.19
C TYR A 89 12.46 -8.21 -5.94
N ASP A 90 11.50 -7.91 -6.78
CA ASP A 90 11.48 -6.71 -7.64
C ASP A 90 10.02 -6.27 -7.87
N PRO A 91 9.26 -5.95 -6.81
CA PRO A 91 7.88 -5.50 -6.95
C PRO A 91 7.83 -4.11 -7.58
N VAL A 92 6.89 -3.88 -8.51
CA VAL A 92 6.59 -2.54 -9.03
C VAL A 92 5.87 -1.72 -7.98
N ALA A 93 5.00 -2.36 -7.18
CA ALA A 93 4.23 -1.70 -6.14
C ALA A 93 4.01 -2.61 -4.93
N VAL A 94 4.19 -2.02 -3.75
CA VAL A 94 3.85 -2.64 -2.46
C VAL A 94 2.71 -1.84 -1.84
N PRO A 95 1.55 -2.46 -1.55
CA PRO A 95 0.45 -1.74 -0.91
C PRO A 95 0.75 -1.45 0.55
N ALA A 96 0.50 -0.21 0.98
CA ALA A 96 0.58 0.23 2.36
C ALA A 96 -0.82 0.62 2.87
N ILE A 97 -1.21 0.04 4.02
CA ILE A 97 -2.53 0.25 4.60
C ILE A 97 -2.40 0.65 6.06
N VAL A 98 -3.11 1.70 6.45
CA VAL A 98 -3.29 2.09 7.86
C VAL A 98 -4.76 1.83 8.22
N PHE A 99 -5.00 0.86 9.08
CA PHE A 99 -6.34 0.41 9.51
C PHE A 99 -6.89 1.33 10.62
N THR A 100 -7.01 2.60 10.31
CA THR A 100 -7.72 3.58 11.14
C THR A 100 -9.19 3.70 10.70
N GLU A 101 -9.97 4.58 11.32
CA GLU A 101 -11.30 4.96 10.85
C GLU A 101 -11.32 6.47 10.62
N PRO A 102 -11.33 6.93 9.34
CA PRO A 102 -11.28 6.15 8.10
C PRO A 102 -9.92 5.48 7.86
N GLU A 103 -9.91 4.41 7.05
CA GLU A 103 -8.70 3.74 6.59
C GLU A 103 -7.91 4.62 5.61
N ILE A 104 -6.59 4.41 5.55
CA ILE A 104 -5.71 5.09 4.59
C ILE A 104 -4.94 4.04 3.81
N VAL A 105 -4.98 4.14 2.49
CA VAL A 105 -4.32 3.20 1.57
C VAL A 105 -3.45 3.96 0.57
N SER A 106 -2.27 3.43 0.32
CA SER A 106 -1.37 3.93 -0.73
C SER A 106 -0.73 2.77 -1.48
N VAL A 107 -0.75 2.85 -2.80
CA VAL A 107 -0.04 1.93 -3.70
C VAL A 107 0.72 2.76 -4.72
N GLY A 108 2.00 2.49 -4.92
CA GLY A 108 2.86 3.26 -5.82
C GLY A 108 3.15 4.67 -5.34
N LEU A 109 3.44 5.58 -6.26
CA LEU A 109 3.96 6.91 -5.98
C LEU A 109 2.84 7.89 -5.61
N SER A 110 3.07 8.68 -4.58
CA SER A 110 2.30 9.90 -4.33
C SER A 110 2.61 10.97 -5.39
N PRO A 111 1.79 12.03 -5.52
CA PRO A 111 2.07 13.12 -6.45
C PRO A 111 3.45 13.76 -6.27
N ASP A 112 3.89 13.91 -5.03
CA ASP A 112 5.18 14.55 -4.73
C ASP A 112 6.36 13.62 -5.04
N GLU A 113 6.23 12.33 -4.75
CA GLU A 113 7.23 11.31 -5.10
C GLU A 113 7.35 11.16 -6.62
N ALA A 114 6.23 11.13 -7.35
CA ALA A 114 6.23 11.06 -8.80
C ALA A 114 6.92 12.28 -9.44
N LYS A 115 6.64 13.49 -8.94
CA LYS A 115 7.31 14.72 -9.37
C LYS A 115 8.80 14.70 -9.01
N ALA A 116 9.16 14.26 -7.81
CA ALA A 116 10.55 14.14 -7.39
C ALA A 116 11.34 13.13 -8.24
N ALA A 117 10.66 12.08 -8.74
CA ALA A 117 11.20 11.13 -9.71
C ALA A 117 11.28 11.68 -11.14
N GLY A 118 10.86 12.92 -11.38
CA GLY A 118 10.96 13.59 -12.68
C GLY A 118 9.82 13.30 -13.65
N HIS A 119 8.71 12.71 -13.17
CA HIS A 119 7.55 12.45 -14.01
C HIS A 119 6.64 13.69 -14.11
N PRO A 120 6.28 14.18 -15.32
CA PRO A 120 5.14 15.04 -15.49
C PRO A 120 3.88 14.23 -15.17
N VAL A 121 3.02 14.75 -14.28
CA VAL A 121 1.88 14.00 -13.77
C VAL A 121 0.57 14.73 -13.95
N ILE A 122 -0.47 13.97 -14.28
CA ILE A 122 -1.88 14.33 -14.17
C ILE A 122 -2.49 13.59 -12.98
N ILE A 123 -3.45 14.22 -12.32
CA ILE A 123 -4.03 13.75 -11.06
C ILE A 123 -5.53 13.89 -11.12
N GLY A 124 -6.25 12.81 -10.88
CA GLY A 124 -7.70 12.83 -10.68
C GLY A 124 -8.07 12.38 -9.27
N LYS A 125 -9.23 12.81 -8.83
CA LYS A 125 -9.76 12.53 -7.49
C LYS A 125 -11.25 12.33 -7.55
N PHE A 126 -11.75 11.31 -6.85
CA PHE A 126 -13.18 11.07 -6.69
C PHE A 126 -13.54 11.00 -5.20
N PRO A 127 -14.54 11.79 -4.73
CA PRO A 127 -14.91 11.81 -3.32
C PRO A 127 -15.79 10.61 -2.95
N LEU A 128 -15.60 10.07 -1.75
CA LEU A 128 -16.40 8.99 -1.19
C LEU A 128 -17.89 9.30 -1.16
N ALA A 129 -18.24 10.56 -0.87
CA ALA A 129 -19.62 11.05 -0.79
C ALA A 129 -20.40 10.98 -2.13
N ALA A 130 -19.71 10.86 -3.26
CA ALA A 130 -20.34 10.69 -4.56
C ALA A 130 -20.54 9.24 -4.99
N ASN A 131 -20.07 8.27 -4.18
CA ASN A 131 -20.19 6.84 -4.49
C ASN A 131 -21.46 6.25 -3.90
N GLY A 132 -22.31 5.64 -4.74
CA GLY A 132 -23.60 5.07 -4.31
C GLY A 132 -23.48 3.95 -3.27
N ARG A 133 -22.42 3.12 -3.33
CA ARG A 133 -22.20 2.08 -2.33
C ARG A 133 -21.80 2.65 -0.99
N SER A 134 -20.95 3.68 -0.96
CA SER A 134 -20.54 4.34 0.28
C SER A 134 -21.74 4.96 1.02
N LEU A 135 -22.70 5.53 0.29
CA LEU A 135 -23.92 6.06 0.87
C LEU A 135 -24.75 4.98 1.57
N THR A 136 -24.81 3.76 1.02
CA THR A 136 -25.52 2.63 1.68
C THR A 136 -24.84 2.12 2.93
N GLN A 137 -23.58 2.46 3.14
CA GLN A 137 -22.76 2.06 4.29
C GLN A 137 -22.55 3.22 5.29
N GLU A 138 -23.19 4.37 5.04
CA GLU A 138 -22.98 5.61 5.79
C GLU A 138 -21.51 6.07 5.83
N ALA A 139 -20.69 5.56 4.90
CA ALA A 139 -19.26 5.82 4.83
C ALA A 139 -18.95 7.27 4.42
N GLU A 140 -19.89 7.96 3.78
CA GLU A 140 -19.80 9.38 3.42
C GLU A 140 -19.65 10.28 4.65
N LYS A 141 -20.12 9.85 5.82
CA LYS A 141 -20.05 10.61 7.08
C LYS A 141 -18.61 10.75 7.60
N THR A 142 -17.75 9.78 7.31
CA THR A 142 -16.33 9.83 7.67
C THR A 142 -15.51 10.64 6.67
N GLY A 143 -16.09 10.95 5.51
CA GLY A 143 -15.39 11.56 4.39
C GLY A 143 -14.41 10.61 3.71
N GLY A 144 -13.73 11.11 2.69
CA GLY A 144 -12.72 10.31 2.01
C GLY A 144 -12.70 10.54 0.51
N PHE A 145 -11.78 9.84 -0.14
CA PHE A 145 -11.59 9.95 -1.59
C PHE A 145 -10.72 8.81 -2.12
N VAL A 146 -10.76 8.58 -3.43
CA VAL A 146 -9.72 7.91 -4.20
C VAL A 146 -9.02 8.95 -5.08
N ARG A 147 -7.70 8.89 -5.15
CA ARG A 147 -6.84 9.71 -5.98
C ARG A 147 -5.97 8.84 -6.86
N VAL A 148 -5.92 9.15 -8.15
CA VAL A 148 -5.06 8.49 -9.13
C VAL A 148 -3.97 9.47 -9.58
N VAL A 149 -2.75 8.99 -9.66
CA VAL A 149 -1.58 9.70 -10.17
C VAL A 149 -1.09 8.97 -11.41
N ALA A 150 -1.08 9.63 -12.54
CA ALA A 150 -0.61 9.04 -13.79
C ALA A 150 0.38 9.97 -14.51
N ARG A 151 1.19 9.40 -15.38
CA ARG A 151 2.05 10.19 -16.27
C ARG A 151 1.21 10.96 -17.28
N GLU A 152 1.63 12.18 -17.57
CA GLU A 152 0.93 13.04 -18.53
C GLU A 152 1.16 12.59 -20.00
N ASP A 153 2.31 12.00 -20.29
CA ASP A 153 2.76 11.68 -21.66
C ASP A 153 2.19 10.37 -22.21
N ASP A 154 2.00 9.36 -21.36
CA ASP A 154 1.55 8.03 -21.80
C ASP A 154 0.41 7.47 -20.97
N HIS A 155 -0.13 8.23 -20.03
CA HIS A 155 -1.22 7.88 -19.12
C HIS A 155 -0.95 6.67 -18.21
N ARG A 156 0.31 6.24 -18.08
CA ARG A 156 0.66 5.14 -17.19
C ARG A 156 0.37 5.50 -15.73
N ILE A 157 -0.36 4.64 -15.05
CA ILE A 157 -0.68 4.81 -13.62
C ILE A 157 0.60 4.61 -12.81
N LEU A 158 0.97 5.62 -12.03
CA LEU A 158 2.15 5.62 -11.15
C LEU A 158 1.80 5.36 -9.69
N GLY A 159 0.57 5.67 -9.29
CA GLY A 159 0.12 5.44 -7.94
C GLY A 159 -1.36 5.73 -7.74
N ILE A 160 -1.93 5.07 -6.75
CA ILE A 160 -3.32 5.27 -6.32
C ILE A 160 -3.34 5.37 -4.79
N GLN A 161 -4.03 6.38 -4.27
CA GLN A 161 -4.20 6.58 -2.84
C GLN A 161 -5.67 6.74 -2.50
N GLY A 162 -6.06 6.23 -1.34
CA GLY A 162 -7.42 6.35 -0.85
C GLY A 162 -7.49 6.62 0.65
N VAL A 163 -8.53 7.33 1.02
CA VAL A 163 -8.95 7.51 2.41
C VAL A 163 -10.44 7.23 2.49
N GLY A 164 -10.87 6.40 3.40
CA GLY A 164 -12.30 6.12 3.58
C GLY A 164 -12.58 4.81 4.29
N THR A 165 -13.82 4.60 4.68
CA THR A 165 -14.30 3.35 5.25
C THR A 165 -14.25 2.23 4.19
N HIS A 166 -13.65 1.09 4.53
CA HIS A 166 -13.48 -0.08 3.65
C HIS A 166 -12.67 0.18 2.36
N ILE A 167 -11.87 1.25 2.32
CA ILE A 167 -11.05 1.57 1.14
C ILE A 167 -9.93 0.55 0.93
N SER A 168 -9.53 -0.18 1.96
CA SER A 168 -8.53 -1.24 1.90
C SER A 168 -8.92 -2.39 0.97
N GLU A 169 -10.21 -2.64 0.78
CA GLU A 169 -10.69 -3.70 -0.11
C GLU A 169 -10.42 -3.42 -1.60
N LEU A 170 -10.09 -2.17 -1.95
CA LEU A 170 -9.75 -1.79 -3.34
C LEU A 170 -8.28 -2.05 -3.68
N VAL A 171 -7.45 -2.34 -2.69
CA VAL A 171 -5.99 -2.38 -2.84
C VAL A 171 -5.51 -3.45 -3.82
N GLY A 172 -6.24 -4.55 -3.93
CA GLY A 172 -5.90 -5.65 -4.85
C GLY A 172 -5.94 -5.21 -6.32
N GLU A 173 -6.98 -4.49 -6.71
CA GLU A 173 -7.10 -3.90 -8.05
C GLU A 173 -5.99 -2.88 -8.32
N TRP A 174 -5.74 -2.00 -7.35
CA TRP A 174 -4.72 -0.96 -7.49
C TRP A 174 -3.31 -1.54 -7.65
N THR A 175 -2.97 -2.52 -6.81
CA THR A 175 -1.66 -3.20 -6.90
C THR A 175 -1.52 -3.92 -8.23
N LEU A 176 -2.55 -4.65 -8.66
CA LEU A 176 -2.55 -5.35 -9.95
C LEU A 176 -2.39 -4.38 -11.13
N ALA A 177 -3.10 -3.26 -11.12
CA ALA A 177 -2.98 -2.25 -12.17
C ALA A 177 -1.54 -1.71 -12.29
N LEU A 178 -0.88 -1.41 -11.17
CA LEU A 178 0.51 -0.95 -11.20
C LEU A 178 1.48 -2.06 -11.64
N GLU A 179 1.34 -3.28 -11.12
CA GLU A 179 2.18 -4.43 -11.51
C GLU A 179 2.06 -4.77 -13.01
N MET A 180 0.85 -4.63 -13.58
CA MET A 180 0.61 -4.83 -15.02
C MET A 180 1.03 -3.62 -15.87
N GLY A 181 1.40 -2.49 -15.25
CA GLY A 181 1.73 -1.26 -15.96
C GLY A 181 0.54 -0.65 -16.69
N ALA A 182 -0.65 -0.75 -16.10
CA ALA A 182 -1.90 -0.28 -16.68
C ALA A 182 -1.88 1.22 -17.00
N LEU A 183 -2.55 1.57 -18.08
CA LEU A 183 -2.86 2.94 -18.46
C LEU A 183 -4.22 3.35 -17.87
N LEU A 184 -4.47 4.65 -17.82
CA LEU A 184 -5.80 5.16 -17.41
C LEU A 184 -6.92 4.56 -18.27
N GLU A 185 -6.68 4.41 -19.57
CA GLU A 185 -7.62 3.85 -20.54
C GLU A 185 -7.98 2.39 -20.25
N ASP A 186 -7.04 1.59 -19.72
CA ASP A 186 -7.30 0.19 -19.37
C ASP A 186 -8.32 0.09 -18.23
N VAL A 187 -8.17 0.90 -17.21
CA VAL A 187 -9.11 0.96 -16.08
C VAL A 187 -10.43 1.61 -16.50
N ALA A 188 -10.39 2.68 -17.30
CA ALA A 188 -11.58 3.35 -17.83
C ALA A 188 -12.43 2.43 -18.73
N ALA A 189 -11.79 1.50 -19.47
CA ALA A 189 -12.49 0.51 -20.31
C ALA A 189 -12.96 -0.72 -19.53
N THR A 190 -12.52 -0.89 -18.27
CA THR A 190 -12.93 -2.01 -17.42
C THR A 190 -14.32 -1.76 -16.86
N ILE A 191 -15.23 -2.74 -17.01
CA ILE A 191 -16.59 -2.63 -16.45
C ILE A 191 -16.54 -2.87 -14.93
N HIS A 192 -16.89 -1.85 -14.16
CA HIS A 192 -17.05 -1.95 -12.71
C HIS A 192 -18.52 -2.17 -12.36
N ALA A 193 -18.76 -3.11 -11.46
CA ALA A 193 -20.12 -3.46 -11.06
C ALA A 193 -20.78 -2.33 -10.23
N HIS A 194 -22.07 -2.06 -10.49
CA HIS A 194 -22.86 -1.09 -9.74
C HIS A 194 -23.88 -1.79 -8.82
N PRO A 195 -24.04 -1.35 -7.54
CA PRO A 195 -23.22 -0.37 -6.83
C PRO A 195 -22.07 -1.06 -6.07
N THR A 196 -20.85 -0.58 -6.24
CA THR A 196 -19.67 -1.09 -5.52
C THR A 196 -18.72 0.04 -5.13
N MET A 197 -17.81 -0.25 -4.20
CA MET A 197 -16.74 0.69 -3.86
C MET A 197 -15.69 0.80 -4.99
N THR A 198 -15.54 -0.23 -5.83
CA THR A 198 -14.57 -0.23 -6.94
C THR A 198 -14.87 0.83 -8.00
N GLU A 199 -16.14 1.26 -8.13
CA GLU A 199 -16.50 2.39 -9.00
C GLU A 199 -15.76 3.69 -8.64
N MET A 200 -15.27 3.83 -7.40
CA MET A 200 -14.45 4.98 -7.01
C MET A 200 -13.12 5.02 -7.75
N THR A 201 -12.53 3.85 -8.02
CA THR A 201 -11.30 3.75 -8.83
C THR A 201 -11.58 4.20 -10.26
N HIS A 202 -12.64 3.66 -10.86
CA HIS A 202 -13.09 4.01 -12.20
C HIS A 202 -13.35 5.52 -12.35
N GLU A 203 -14.14 6.09 -11.46
CA GLU A 203 -14.48 7.53 -11.48
C GLU A 203 -13.25 8.41 -11.24
N ALA A 204 -12.32 8.01 -10.36
CA ALA A 204 -11.07 8.74 -10.16
C ALA A 204 -10.19 8.71 -11.42
N VAL A 205 -10.17 7.59 -12.15
CA VAL A 205 -9.50 7.47 -13.45
C VAL A 205 -10.18 8.35 -14.49
N LEU A 206 -11.51 8.33 -14.60
CA LEU A 206 -12.25 9.21 -15.52
C LEU A 206 -12.03 10.70 -15.19
N ALA A 207 -11.94 11.04 -13.90
CA ALA A 207 -11.59 12.40 -13.47
C ALA A 207 -10.17 12.80 -13.91
N THR A 208 -9.22 11.85 -13.89
CA THR A 208 -7.86 12.09 -14.39
C THR A 208 -7.83 12.34 -15.89
N LEU A 209 -8.71 11.66 -16.64
CA LEU A 209 -8.89 11.84 -18.09
C LEU A 209 -9.77 13.08 -18.45
N GLY A 210 -10.33 13.76 -17.44
CA GLY A 210 -11.12 15.00 -17.63
C GLY A 210 -12.59 14.76 -17.97
N HIS A 211 -13.14 13.56 -17.78
CA HIS A 211 -14.54 13.26 -18.11
C HIS A 211 -15.25 12.38 -17.07
N ALA A 212 -15.05 12.67 -15.77
CA ALA A 212 -15.82 12.06 -14.70
C ALA A 212 -17.33 12.17 -14.93
N ILE A 213 -18.09 11.14 -14.55
CA ILE A 213 -19.54 11.08 -14.77
C ILE A 213 -20.30 11.67 -13.59
N HIS A 214 -19.86 11.37 -12.35
CA HIS A 214 -20.61 11.69 -11.14
C HIS A 214 -20.03 12.87 -10.34
N THR A 215 -18.98 13.51 -10.83
CA THR A 215 -18.40 14.73 -10.27
C THR A 215 -18.11 15.74 -11.37
N ALA A 216 -18.55 16.98 -11.19
CA ALA A 216 -18.22 18.09 -12.06
C ALA A 216 -16.91 18.77 -11.61
#